data_273a9c1ecaaee3c7c381dfd5444608d3
#
_entry.id   273a9c1ecaaee3c7c381dfd5444608d3
#
_cell.length_a   1.000
_cell.length_b   1.000
_cell.length_c   1.000
_cell.angle_alpha   90.00
_cell.angle_beta   90.00
_cell.angle_gamma   90.00
#
_symmetry.space_group_name_H-M   'P 1'
#
loop_
_entity.id
_entity.type
_entity.pdbx_description
1 polymer ?
#
loop_
_entity_poly.entity_id
_entity_poly.type
_entity_poly.pdbx_seq_one_letter_code
_entity_poly.pdbx_strand_id
1 'polypeptide(L)'
;MRRPATKVTVLDTWAMLAYLDGEPAARDVRQVLRRARRKEIVALFSLINYGECLYVIEREQGLQRTQRAVGIIDQLALRVVPADRSLVFEAAHMKARYPISFADAFSVALAKRNRGRVMTGDPEFKAVEPEVAIHWLPNRRKA
;
A
#
# COMPACT_ATOMS: atom_id res chain seq x y z
N MET A 1 31.46 9.84 -4.12
CA MET A 1 30.65 8.62 -3.96
C MET A 1 29.19 8.97 -3.81
N ARG A 2 28.34 8.38 -4.62
CA ARG A 2 26.91 8.65 -4.54
C ARG A 2 26.30 7.93 -3.34
N ARG A 3 25.44 8.64 -2.61
CA ARG A 3 24.62 7.98 -1.61
C ARG A 3 23.65 7.04 -2.32
N PRO A 4 23.43 5.82 -1.81
CA PRO A 4 22.35 4.98 -2.35
C PRO A 4 21.02 5.72 -2.20
N ALA A 5 20.18 5.62 -3.24
CA ALA A 5 18.84 6.20 -3.18
C ALA A 5 18.05 5.54 -2.06
N THR A 6 17.28 6.34 -1.30
CA THR A 6 16.39 5.81 -0.27
C THR A 6 15.33 4.94 -0.93
N LYS A 7 15.20 3.72 -0.47
CA LYS A 7 14.21 2.78 -1.01
C LYS A 7 12.81 3.24 -0.66
N VAL A 8 11.91 3.09 -1.62
CA VAL A 8 10.49 3.43 -1.45
C VAL A 8 9.68 2.15 -1.42
N THR A 9 8.82 2.02 -0.43
CA THR A 9 7.86 0.94 -0.33
C THR A 9 6.46 1.54 -0.27
N VAL A 10 5.58 1.08 -1.16
CA VAL A 10 4.19 1.50 -1.20
C VAL A 10 3.35 0.40 -0.56
N LEU A 11 2.59 0.74 0.47
CA LEU A 11 1.60 -0.18 1.04
C LEU A 11 0.35 -0.11 0.18
N ASP A 12 -0.21 -1.28 -0.17
CA ASP A 12 -1.52 -1.32 -0.81
C ASP A 12 -2.62 -1.50 0.25
N THR A 13 -3.86 -1.57 -0.20
CA THR A 13 -5.00 -1.79 0.70
C THR A 13 -4.87 -3.10 1.46
N TRP A 14 -4.43 -4.17 0.77
CA TRP A 14 -4.28 -5.48 1.38
C TRP A 14 -3.30 -5.42 2.58
N ALA A 15 -2.16 -4.78 2.38
CA ALA A 15 -1.14 -4.67 3.42
C ALA A 15 -1.64 -3.86 4.62
N MET A 16 -2.33 -2.75 4.37
CA MET A 16 -2.84 -1.92 5.46
C MET A 16 -3.92 -2.66 6.25
N LEU A 17 -4.84 -3.34 5.57
CA LEU A 17 -5.89 -4.10 6.25
C LEU A 17 -5.29 -5.23 7.09
N ALA A 18 -4.31 -5.94 6.55
CA ALA A 18 -3.63 -7.01 7.28
C ALA A 18 -2.95 -6.47 8.55
N TYR A 19 -2.34 -5.30 8.44
CA TYR A 19 -1.72 -4.64 9.60
C TYR A 19 -2.75 -4.28 10.66
N LEU A 20 -3.86 -3.66 10.26
CA LEU A 20 -4.89 -3.22 11.19
C LEU A 20 -5.61 -4.40 11.86
N ASP A 21 -5.77 -5.51 11.14
CA ASP A 21 -6.46 -6.69 11.65
C ASP A 21 -5.55 -7.64 12.41
N GLY A 22 -4.26 -7.32 12.55
CA GLY A 22 -3.33 -8.17 13.27
C GLY A 22 -3.08 -9.52 12.59
N GLU A 23 -3.19 -9.58 11.26
CA GLU A 23 -2.93 -10.79 10.50
C GLU A 23 -1.44 -11.15 10.53
N PRO A 24 -1.05 -12.39 10.14
CA PRO A 24 0.37 -12.77 10.15
C PRO A 24 1.28 -11.79 9.39
N ALA A 25 0.79 -11.20 8.31
CA ALA A 25 1.55 -10.23 7.53
C ALA A 25 1.81 -8.91 8.30
N ALA A 26 1.07 -8.64 9.38
CA ALA A 26 1.24 -7.41 10.16
C ALA A 26 2.66 -7.25 10.68
N ARG A 27 3.33 -8.36 10.97
CA ARG A 27 4.71 -8.34 11.45
C ARG A 27 5.65 -7.69 10.44
N ASP A 28 5.53 -8.08 9.17
CA ASP A 28 6.38 -7.54 8.11
C ASP A 28 6.05 -6.08 7.84
N VAL A 29 4.77 -5.72 7.89
CA VAL A 29 4.34 -4.34 7.73
C VAL A 29 4.91 -3.47 8.86
N ARG A 30 4.83 -3.95 10.11
CA ARG A 30 5.42 -3.22 11.25
C ARG A 30 6.91 -2.98 11.06
N GLN A 31 7.62 -3.98 10.54
CA GLN A 31 9.05 -3.87 10.29
C GLN A 31 9.35 -2.76 9.29
N VAL A 32 8.60 -2.69 8.20
CA VAL A 32 8.74 -1.63 7.20
C VAL A 32 8.43 -0.26 7.82
N LEU A 33 7.37 -0.17 8.61
CA LEU A 33 7.00 1.10 9.25
C LEU A 33 8.06 1.56 10.27
N ARG A 34 8.69 0.63 10.98
CA ARG A 34 9.79 0.97 11.88
C ARG A 34 11.00 1.51 11.13
N ARG A 35 11.34 0.89 10.00
CA ARG A 35 12.43 1.37 9.16
C ARG A 35 12.10 2.74 8.58
N ALA A 36 10.86 2.97 8.21
CA ALA A 36 10.42 4.29 7.74
C ALA A 36 10.55 5.34 8.84
N ARG A 37 10.19 4.99 10.07
CA ARG A 37 10.34 5.91 11.21
C ARG A 37 11.81 6.29 11.43
N ARG A 38 12.72 5.36 11.20
CA ARG A 38 14.17 5.60 11.31
C ARG A 38 14.75 6.29 10.07
N LYS A 39 13.92 6.58 9.08
CA LYS A 39 14.32 7.20 7.82
C LYS A 39 15.28 6.34 6.98
N GLU A 40 15.25 5.03 7.21
CA GLU A 40 16.00 4.06 6.40
C GLU A 40 15.33 3.80 5.07
N ILE A 41 14.01 3.91 5.03
CA ILE A 41 13.19 3.80 3.82
C ILE A 41 12.10 4.87 3.85
N VAL A 42 11.42 5.04 2.72
CA VAL A 42 10.23 5.88 2.63
C VAL A 42 9.04 4.97 2.41
N ALA A 43 8.03 5.05 3.27
CA ALA A 43 6.78 4.33 3.11
C ALA A 43 5.71 5.28 2.57
N LEU A 44 5.05 4.86 1.50
CA LEU A 44 3.99 5.64 0.85
C LEU A 44 2.68 4.87 0.88
N PHE A 45 1.58 5.60 0.94
CA PHE A 45 0.24 5.04 0.94
C PHE A 45 -0.65 5.96 0.11
N SER A 46 -1.23 5.44 -0.95
CA SER A 46 -2.10 6.24 -1.82
C SER A 46 -3.38 6.62 -1.08
N LEU A 47 -3.83 7.86 -1.24
CA LEU A 47 -5.09 8.32 -0.66
C LEU A 47 -6.28 7.50 -1.19
N ILE A 48 -6.19 6.99 -2.42
CA ILE A 48 -7.22 6.11 -2.99
C ILE A 48 -7.27 4.79 -2.21
N ASN A 49 -6.12 4.21 -1.92
CA ASN A 49 -6.07 2.98 -1.11
C ASN A 49 -6.51 3.25 0.32
N TYR A 50 -6.22 4.42 0.84
CA TYR A 50 -6.71 4.82 2.17
C TYR A 50 -8.25 4.82 2.18
N GLY A 51 -8.87 5.46 1.18
CA GLY A 51 -10.33 5.45 1.04
C GLY A 51 -10.91 4.04 0.92
N GLU A 52 -10.24 3.17 0.15
CA GLU A 52 -10.68 1.79 0.03
C GLU A 52 -10.64 1.06 1.38
N CYS A 53 -9.57 1.24 2.15
CA CYS A 53 -9.51 0.69 3.51
C CYS A 53 -10.70 1.15 4.34
N LEU A 54 -11.04 2.43 4.26
CA LEU A 54 -12.11 2.98 5.08
C LEU A 54 -13.45 2.37 4.74
N TYR A 55 -13.81 2.26 3.46
CA TYR A 55 -15.12 1.71 3.15
C TYR A 55 -15.20 0.20 3.42
N VAL A 56 -14.09 -0.53 3.27
CA VAL A 56 -14.07 -1.94 3.61
C VAL A 56 -14.28 -2.12 5.11
N ILE A 57 -13.58 -1.36 5.93
CA ILE A 57 -13.72 -1.43 7.38
C ILE A 57 -15.15 -1.04 7.81
N GLU A 58 -15.69 0.00 7.22
CA GLU A 58 -17.03 0.45 7.59
C GLU A 58 -18.08 -0.58 7.25
N ARG A 59 -17.99 -1.20 6.08
CA ARG A 59 -18.93 -2.27 5.70
C ARG A 59 -18.86 -3.46 6.64
N GLU A 60 -17.67 -3.83 7.06
CA GLU A 60 -17.47 -5.06 7.84
C GLU A 60 -17.60 -4.83 9.34
N GLN A 61 -17.21 -3.64 9.83
CA GLN A 61 -17.02 -3.41 11.26
C GLN A 61 -17.66 -2.12 11.77
N GLY A 62 -18.26 -1.31 10.90
CA GLY A 62 -19.00 -0.12 11.28
C GLY A 62 -18.16 1.14 11.35
N LEU A 63 -18.84 2.29 11.49
CA LEU A 63 -18.24 3.61 11.42
C LEU A 63 -17.26 3.88 12.58
N GLN A 64 -17.57 3.39 13.77
CA GLN A 64 -16.74 3.64 14.94
C GLN A 64 -15.34 3.02 14.75
N ARG A 65 -15.31 1.80 14.22
CA ARG A 65 -14.05 1.10 13.91
C ARG A 65 -13.27 1.85 12.82
N THR A 66 -13.98 2.39 11.85
CA THR A 66 -13.40 3.16 10.75
C THR A 66 -12.71 4.41 11.29
N GLN A 67 -13.37 5.15 12.18
CA GLN A 67 -12.80 6.34 12.79
C GLN A 67 -11.54 6.02 13.59
N ARG A 68 -11.55 4.89 14.28
CA ARG A 68 -10.37 4.42 15.01
C ARG A 68 -9.22 4.10 14.07
N ALA A 69 -9.52 3.49 12.93
CA ALA A 69 -8.51 3.17 11.91
C ALA A 69 -7.86 4.44 11.37
N VAL A 70 -8.64 5.50 11.13
CA VAL A 70 -8.09 6.79 10.69
C VAL A 70 -7.06 7.30 11.71
N GLY A 71 -7.40 7.25 12.99
CA GLY A 71 -6.48 7.69 14.05
C GLY A 71 -5.19 6.90 14.07
N ILE A 72 -5.27 5.59 13.82
CA ILE A 72 -4.08 4.73 13.78
C ILE A 72 -3.24 5.06 12.56
N ILE A 73 -3.84 5.08 11.38
CA ILE A 73 -3.12 5.28 10.12
C ILE A 73 -2.40 6.63 10.10
N ASP A 74 -3.08 7.69 10.58
CA ASP A 74 -2.51 9.03 10.55
C ASP A 74 -1.31 9.20 11.47
N GLN A 75 -1.08 8.26 12.40
CA GLN A 75 0.08 8.27 13.28
C GLN A 75 1.24 7.41 12.77
N LEU A 76 1.03 6.65 11.71
CA LEU A 76 2.07 5.78 11.18
C LEU A 76 3.16 6.58 10.44
N ALA A 77 4.37 6.03 10.41
CA ALA A 77 5.51 6.65 9.73
C ALA A 77 5.41 6.39 8.22
N LEU A 78 4.32 6.86 7.62
CA LEU A 78 4.12 6.78 6.18
C LEU A 78 3.59 8.12 5.65
N ARG A 79 3.80 8.33 4.38
CA ARG A 79 3.28 9.52 3.71
C ARG A 79 2.06 9.12 2.89
N VAL A 80 0.93 9.77 3.17
CA VAL A 80 -0.28 9.60 2.37
C VAL A 80 -0.16 10.50 1.15
N VAL A 81 -0.25 9.92 -0.04
CA VAL A 81 -0.04 10.62 -1.30
C VAL A 81 -1.39 10.90 -1.97
N PRO A 82 -1.73 12.17 -2.21
CA PRO A 82 -3.00 12.49 -2.85
C PRO A 82 -3.05 12.02 -4.30
N ALA A 83 -4.26 11.80 -4.79
CA ALA A 83 -4.50 11.37 -6.17
C ALA A 83 -4.53 12.62 -7.09
N ASP A 84 -3.36 13.15 -7.39
CA ASP A 84 -3.29 14.29 -8.29
C ASP A 84 -3.52 13.84 -9.74
N ARG A 85 -3.61 14.82 -10.64
CA ARG A 85 -3.93 14.56 -12.05
C ARG A 85 -2.97 13.55 -12.66
N SER A 86 -1.67 13.72 -12.47
CA SER A 86 -0.69 12.85 -13.11
C SER A 86 -0.75 11.42 -12.56
N LEU A 87 -0.97 11.27 -11.26
CA LEU A 87 -1.10 9.94 -10.67
C LEU A 87 -2.34 9.22 -11.16
N VAL A 88 -3.47 9.93 -11.29
CA VAL A 88 -4.70 9.37 -11.85
C VAL A 88 -4.46 8.87 -13.28
N PHE A 89 -3.78 9.66 -14.09
CA PHE A 89 -3.50 9.28 -15.49
C PHE A 89 -2.58 8.06 -15.56
N GLU A 90 -1.55 8.01 -14.73
CA GLU A 90 -0.65 6.86 -14.67
C GLU A 90 -1.39 5.59 -14.21
N ALA A 91 -2.24 5.72 -13.20
CA ALA A 91 -3.04 4.60 -12.71
C ALA A 91 -4.03 4.12 -13.78
N ALA A 92 -4.66 5.05 -14.50
CA ALA A 92 -5.58 4.69 -15.59
C ALA A 92 -4.86 3.92 -16.70
N HIS A 93 -3.66 4.34 -17.05
CA HIS A 93 -2.85 3.64 -18.05
C HIS A 93 -2.51 2.23 -17.60
N MET A 94 -2.15 2.07 -16.33
CA MET A 94 -1.85 0.76 -15.75
C MET A 94 -3.08 -0.15 -15.75
N LYS A 95 -4.23 0.39 -15.34
CA LYS A 95 -5.50 -0.34 -15.34
C LYS A 95 -5.91 -0.80 -16.74
N ALA A 96 -5.65 0.02 -17.75
CA ALA A 96 -5.99 -0.32 -19.13
C ALA A 96 -5.16 -1.51 -19.64
N ARG A 97 -3.98 -1.74 -19.11
CA ARG A 97 -3.04 -2.76 -19.59
C ARG A 97 -3.08 -4.05 -18.78
N TYR A 98 -3.55 -4.01 -17.54
CA TYR A 98 -3.47 -5.17 -16.63
C TYR A 98 -4.80 -5.43 -15.92
N PRO A 99 -5.10 -6.71 -15.63
CA PRO A 99 -6.36 -7.09 -14.97
C PRO A 99 -6.29 -6.87 -13.44
N ILE A 100 -6.14 -5.62 -13.03
CA ILE A 100 -6.10 -5.22 -11.62
C ILE A 100 -7.20 -4.20 -11.36
N SER A 101 -7.58 -4.03 -10.09
CA SER A 101 -8.56 -3.01 -9.74
C SER A 101 -7.96 -1.61 -9.92
N PHE A 102 -8.82 -0.59 -10.02
CA PHE A 102 -8.32 0.78 -10.15
C PHE A 102 -7.54 1.21 -8.91
N ALA A 103 -8.00 0.82 -7.71
CA ALA A 103 -7.26 1.12 -6.49
C ALA A 103 -5.86 0.48 -6.51
N ASP A 104 -5.76 -0.78 -6.93
CA ASP A 104 -4.46 -1.46 -7.07
C ASP A 104 -3.56 -0.74 -8.07
N ALA A 105 -4.16 -0.22 -9.14
CA ALA A 105 -3.40 0.52 -10.15
C ALA A 105 -2.75 1.78 -9.57
N PHE A 106 -3.37 2.42 -8.58
CA PHE A 106 -2.75 3.55 -7.88
C PHE A 106 -1.51 3.13 -7.11
N SER A 107 -1.54 1.99 -6.43
CA SER A 107 -0.36 1.49 -5.72
C SER A 107 0.77 1.19 -6.69
N VAL A 108 0.47 0.56 -7.82
CA VAL A 108 1.47 0.23 -8.84
C VAL A 108 2.06 1.50 -9.45
N ALA A 109 1.21 2.45 -9.84
CA ALA A 109 1.67 3.70 -10.44
C ALA A 109 2.55 4.50 -9.47
N LEU A 110 2.16 4.54 -8.20
CA LEU A 110 2.92 5.25 -7.18
C LEU A 110 4.30 4.62 -6.97
N ALA A 111 4.35 3.29 -6.91
CA ALA A 111 5.62 2.59 -6.75
C ALA A 111 6.53 2.78 -7.98
N LYS A 112 5.96 2.66 -9.17
CA LYS A 112 6.71 2.82 -10.41
C LYS A 112 7.29 4.24 -10.54
N ARG A 113 6.49 5.26 -10.22
CA ARG A 113 6.91 6.66 -10.26
C ARG A 113 8.12 6.91 -9.37
N ASN A 114 8.20 6.21 -8.23
CA ASN A 114 9.24 6.41 -7.23
C ASN A 114 10.35 5.35 -7.31
N ARG A 115 10.33 4.51 -8.35
CA ARG A 115 11.27 3.40 -8.52
C ARG A 115 11.32 2.51 -7.27
N GLY A 116 10.14 2.34 -6.65
CA GLY A 116 9.98 1.56 -5.44
C GLY A 116 9.31 0.23 -5.70
N ARG A 117 8.84 -0.36 -4.64
CA ARG A 117 8.13 -1.64 -4.69
C ARG A 117 6.78 -1.50 -4.01
N VAL A 118 5.85 -2.41 -4.37
CA VAL A 118 4.56 -2.52 -3.69
C VAL A 118 4.65 -3.64 -2.67
N MET A 119 4.21 -3.38 -1.46
CA MET A 119 4.07 -4.40 -0.42
C MET A 119 2.64 -4.88 -0.41
N THR A 120 2.42 -6.14 -0.72
CA THR A 120 1.08 -6.74 -0.81
C THR A 120 1.14 -8.24 -0.60
N GLY A 121 0.01 -8.82 -0.21
CA GLY A 121 -0.19 -10.27 -0.20
C GLY A 121 -1.26 -10.71 -1.20
N ASP A 122 -1.79 -9.77 -1.99
CA ASP A 122 -2.85 -10.07 -2.96
C ASP A 122 -2.26 -10.70 -4.21
N PRO A 123 -2.63 -11.98 -4.51
CA PRO A 123 -2.06 -12.67 -5.68
C PRO A 123 -2.38 -12.01 -7.02
N GLU A 124 -3.37 -11.12 -7.09
CA GLU A 124 -3.66 -10.38 -8.33
C GLU A 124 -2.48 -9.52 -8.78
N PHE A 125 -1.60 -9.13 -7.85
CA PHE A 125 -0.41 -8.33 -8.19
C PHE A 125 0.63 -9.11 -8.99
N LYS A 126 0.48 -10.43 -9.15
CA LYS A 126 1.35 -11.19 -10.06
C LYS A 126 1.29 -10.64 -11.48
N ALA A 127 0.14 -10.14 -11.90
CA ALA A 127 -0.05 -9.60 -13.25
C ALA A 127 0.86 -8.40 -13.54
N VAL A 128 1.28 -7.66 -12.51
CA VAL A 128 2.08 -6.45 -12.67
C VAL A 128 3.55 -6.62 -12.30
N GLU A 129 3.98 -7.84 -12.02
CA GLU A 129 5.40 -8.10 -11.73
C GLU A 129 6.35 -7.64 -12.84
N PRO A 130 5.99 -7.67 -14.13
CA PRO A 130 6.86 -7.10 -15.15
C PRO A 130 7.04 -5.58 -15.06
N GLU A 131 6.13 -4.88 -14.38
CA GLU A 131 6.14 -3.42 -14.30
C GLU A 131 6.81 -2.89 -13.04
N VAL A 132 6.69 -3.62 -11.92
CA VAL A 132 7.10 -3.11 -10.62
C VAL A 132 7.52 -4.25 -9.72
N ALA A 133 8.50 -4.00 -8.86
CA ALA A 133 8.92 -4.98 -7.86
C ALA A 133 7.83 -5.14 -6.80
N ILE A 134 7.63 -6.37 -6.36
CA ILE A 134 6.65 -6.69 -5.32
C ILE A 134 7.38 -7.24 -4.10
N HIS A 135 7.08 -6.68 -2.94
CA HIS A 135 7.44 -7.28 -1.67
C HIS A 135 6.25 -8.13 -1.23
N TRP A 136 6.32 -9.42 -1.48
CA TRP A 136 5.23 -10.33 -1.17
C TRP A 136 5.12 -10.56 0.33
N LEU A 137 3.91 -10.29 0.86
CA LEU A 137 3.57 -10.61 2.23
C LEU A 137 3.00 -12.03 2.30
N PRO A 138 3.15 -12.71 3.46
CA PRO A 138 2.55 -14.02 3.61
C PRO A 138 1.02 -13.94 3.50
N ASN A 139 0.44 -14.95 2.87
CA ASN A 139 -0.99 -15.05 2.74
C ASN A 139 -1.65 -15.08 4.11
N ARG A 140 -2.95 -14.74 4.12
CA ARG A 140 -3.76 -14.91 5.32
C ARG A 140 -3.62 -16.35 5.80
N ARG A 141 -3.64 -16.51 7.11
CA ARG A 141 -3.64 -17.83 7.69
C ARG A 141 -4.78 -18.66 7.11
N LYS A 142 -4.54 -19.91 6.90
CA LYS A 142 -5.59 -20.82 6.50
C LYS A 142 -6.56 -20.99 7.66
N ALA A 143 -7.82 -20.95 7.35
CA ALA A 143 -8.87 -21.17 8.32
C ALA A 143 -8.74 -22.53 8.97
#